data_eca19bde98e9e8a4bea2cc2c8bae8ba5
#
_entry.id   eca19bde98e9e8a4bea2cc2c8bae8ba5
#
_cell.length_a   1.000
_cell.length_b   1.000
_cell.length_c   1.000
_cell.angle_alpha   90.00
_cell.angle_beta   90.00
_cell.angle_gamma   90.00
#
_symmetry.space_group_name_H-M   'P 1'
#
loop_
_entity.id
_entity.type
_entity.pdbx_description
1 polymer ?
#
loop_
_entity_poly.entity_id
_entity_poly.type
_entity_poly.pdbx_seq_one_letter_code
_entity_poly.pdbx_strand_id
1 'polypeptide(L)'
;MSPVSRQAGRRERNKQQKLDRITAAAQELFAERGVDEVTTQEIADKADIGAGTLFLYVKNKGELLLLVQNATYAEALARGIAAAEHIPEILDAVMTIVGSIVECNRKQVDNGRTYLREMVFGDFEEPHHRDALALTVQTEIAIADVLKRDRRTTPSDAPTLAHIVSAIMFVTMASTINSTSSREEIVQQISDQVRVLLPR
;
A
#
# COMPACT_ATOMS: atom_id res chain seq x y z
N MET A 1 24.97 -3.07 33.44
CA MET A 1 24.33 -3.57 32.18
C MET A 1 25.00 -4.89 31.83
N SER A 2 24.23 -5.97 31.92
CA SER A 2 24.72 -7.34 31.70
C SER A 2 25.16 -7.60 30.27
N PRO A 3 26.19 -8.44 30.02
CA PRO A 3 26.66 -8.77 28.63
C PRO A 3 25.59 -9.38 27.75
N VAL A 4 24.58 -10.05 28.31
CA VAL A 4 23.44 -10.63 27.56
C VAL A 4 22.59 -9.55 26.87
N SER A 5 22.39 -8.38 27.49
CA SER A 5 21.58 -7.29 26.87
C SER A 5 22.30 -6.61 25.71
N ARG A 6 23.63 -6.53 25.73
CA ARG A 6 24.43 -5.97 24.61
C ARG A 6 24.46 -6.91 23.41
N GLN A 7 24.46 -8.22 23.63
CA GLN A 7 24.50 -9.23 22.58
C GLN A 7 23.14 -9.34 21.86
N ALA A 8 22.03 -9.24 22.60
CA ALA A 8 20.68 -9.20 22.03
C ALA A 8 20.50 -7.95 21.14
N GLY A 9 20.92 -6.77 21.61
CA GLY A 9 20.84 -5.54 20.80
C GLY A 9 21.74 -5.51 19.56
N ARG A 10 22.88 -6.25 19.58
CA ARG A 10 23.73 -6.38 18.37
C ARG A 10 23.11 -7.31 17.34
N ARG A 11 22.51 -8.42 17.76
CA ARG A 11 21.80 -9.35 16.86
C ARG A 11 20.62 -8.67 16.18
N GLU A 12 19.83 -7.92 16.94
CA GLU A 12 18.67 -7.21 16.40
C GLU A 12 19.09 -6.12 15.41
N ARG A 13 20.12 -5.32 15.72
CA ARG A 13 20.68 -4.35 14.77
C ARG A 13 21.18 -5.01 13.48
N ASN A 14 21.89 -6.14 13.57
CA ASN A 14 22.37 -6.85 12.39
C ASN A 14 21.21 -7.42 11.56
N LYS A 15 20.13 -7.88 12.21
CA LYS A 15 18.91 -8.34 11.54
C LYS A 15 18.26 -7.19 10.80
N GLN A 16 18.08 -6.05 11.45
CA GLN A 16 17.51 -4.85 10.84
C GLN A 16 18.34 -4.37 9.65
N GLN A 17 19.66 -4.25 9.79
CA GLN A 17 20.54 -3.85 8.69
C GLN A 17 20.45 -4.77 7.47
N LYS A 18 20.26 -6.07 7.68
CA LYS A 18 20.04 -7.01 6.57
C LYS A 18 18.67 -6.78 5.93
N LEU A 19 17.63 -6.60 6.72
CA LEU A 19 16.29 -6.30 6.23
C LEU A 19 16.28 -5.00 5.40
N ASP A 20 16.96 -3.96 5.88
CA ASP A 20 17.07 -2.68 5.18
C ASP A 20 17.76 -2.85 3.81
N ARG A 21 18.83 -3.66 3.73
CA ARG A 21 19.51 -3.96 2.46
C ARG A 21 18.63 -4.76 1.50
N ILE A 22 17.90 -5.75 2.01
CA ILE A 22 16.93 -6.54 1.22
C ILE A 22 15.86 -5.62 0.65
N THR A 23 15.28 -4.76 1.49
CA THR A 23 14.23 -3.82 1.10
C THR A 23 14.72 -2.85 0.03
N ALA A 24 15.91 -2.25 0.21
CA ALA A 24 16.49 -1.33 -0.77
C ALA A 24 16.79 -2.02 -2.11
N ALA A 25 17.39 -3.21 -2.08
CA ALA A 25 17.67 -3.98 -3.29
C ALA A 25 16.41 -4.38 -4.05
N ALA A 26 15.37 -4.85 -3.35
CA ALA A 26 14.10 -5.22 -3.94
C ALA A 26 13.38 -4.00 -4.50
N GLN A 27 13.36 -2.88 -3.78
CA GLN A 27 12.73 -1.62 -4.21
C GLN A 27 13.32 -1.13 -5.53
N GLU A 28 14.64 -1.11 -5.65
CA GLU A 28 15.33 -0.68 -6.87
C GLU A 28 15.03 -1.60 -8.06
N LEU A 29 15.20 -2.92 -7.87
CA LEU A 29 14.96 -3.90 -8.93
C LEU A 29 13.49 -3.93 -9.38
N PHE A 30 12.55 -3.88 -8.45
CA PHE A 30 11.12 -3.84 -8.78
C PHE A 30 10.71 -2.54 -9.48
N ALA A 31 11.33 -1.41 -9.13
CA ALA A 31 11.09 -0.15 -9.81
C ALA A 31 11.59 -0.14 -11.25
N GLU A 32 12.74 -0.77 -11.50
CA GLU A 32 13.36 -0.83 -12.83
C GLU A 32 12.66 -1.79 -13.79
N ARG A 33 12.28 -3.00 -13.32
CA ARG A 33 11.84 -4.09 -14.20
C ARG A 33 10.47 -4.67 -13.87
N GLY A 34 9.90 -4.30 -12.74
CA GLY A 34 8.67 -4.93 -12.22
C GLY A 34 8.94 -6.23 -11.46
N VAL A 35 7.98 -6.59 -10.59
CA VAL A 35 8.12 -7.75 -9.69
C VAL A 35 8.22 -9.06 -10.45
N ASP A 36 7.55 -9.23 -11.59
CA ASP A 36 7.51 -10.49 -12.33
C ASP A 36 8.85 -10.81 -13.00
N GLU A 37 9.58 -9.79 -13.47
CA GLU A 37 10.86 -9.92 -14.18
C GLU A 37 12.08 -10.05 -13.25
N VAL A 38 11.91 -9.89 -11.93
CA VAL A 38 13.00 -9.94 -10.94
C VAL A 38 12.96 -11.26 -10.19
N THR A 39 14.12 -11.90 -10.06
CA THR A 39 14.28 -13.13 -9.29
C THR A 39 14.71 -12.84 -7.85
N THR A 40 14.37 -13.74 -6.93
CA THR A 40 14.85 -13.67 -5.54
C THR A 40 16.37 -13.82 -5.43
N GLN A 41 17.03 -14.50 -6.37
CA GLN A 41 18.49 -14.60 -6.43
C GLN A 41 19.12 -13.24 -6.72
N GLU A 42 18.63 -12.50 -7.72
CA GLU A 42 19.14 -11.16 -8.05
C GLU A 42 18.98 -10.19 -6.86
N ILE A 43 17.87 -10.28 -6.13
CA ILE A 43 17.66 -9.46 -4.93
C ILE A 43 18.67 -9.85 -3.83
N ALA A 44 18.90 -11.13 -3.61
CA ALA A 44 19.87 -11.61 -2.62
C ALA A 44 21.28 -11.17 -2.96
N ASP A 45 21.69 -11.30 -4.24
CA ASP A 45 23.00 -10.89 -4.74
C ASP A 45 23.20 -9.37 -4.59
N LYS A 46 22.20 -8.57 -4.97
CA LYS A 46 22.23 -7.11 -4.80
C LYS A 46 22.27 -6.67 -3.34
N ALA A 47 21.60 -7.42 -2.45
CA ALA A 47 21.62 -7.17 -1.00
C ALA A 47 22.87 -7.70 -0.30
N ASP A 48 23.80 -8.34 -1.02
CA ASP A 48 24.99 -8.99 -0.48
C ASP A 48 24.65 -9.99 0.63
N ILE A 49 23.74 -10.92 0.32
CA ILE A 49 23.33 -12.02 1.20
C ILE A 49 23.17 -13.32 0.38
N GLY A 50 23.23 -14.47 1.06
CA GLY A 50 22.83 -15.73 0.41
C GLY A 50 21.31 -15.82 0.20
N ALA A 51 20.86 -16.42 -0.91
CA ALA A 51 19.43 -16.59 -1.21
C ALA A 51 18.67 -17.29 -0.08
N GLY A 52 19.24 -18.29 0.59
CA GLY A 52 18.65 -18.91 1.76
C GLY A 52 18.45 -17.96 2.94
N THR A 53 19.27 -16.90 3.03
CA THR A 53 19.11 -15.86 4.07
C THR A 53 17.92 -14.96 3.77
N LEU A 54 17.61 -14.68 2.50
CA LEU A 54 16.43 -13.91 2.10
C LEU A 54 15.14 -14.52 2.65
N PHE A 55 15.00 -15.85 2.52
CA PHE A 55 13.81 -16.58 2.96
C PHE A 55 13.66 -16.71 4.50
N LEU A 56 14.62 -16.19 5.28
CA LEU A 56 14.45 -15.97 6.72
C LEU A 56 13.69 -14.68 7.06
N TYR A 57 13.51 -13.78 6.08
CA TYR A 57 12.84 -12.49 6.24
C TYR A 57 11.49 -12.42 5.54
N VAL A 58 11.35 -13.11 4.41
CA VAL A 58 10.13 -13.13 3.61
C VAL A 58 9.88 -14.54 3.07
N LYS A 59 8.65 -14.98 3.03
CA LYS A 59 8.27 -16.32 2.60
C LYS A 59 8.37 -16.50 1.07
N ASN A 60 8.02 -15.46 0.34
CA ASN A 60 8.00 -15.45 -1.11
C ASN A 60 8.19 -14.04 -1.69
N LYS A 61 8.18 -13.92 -3.01
CA LYS A 61 8.36 -12.66 -3.72
C LYS A 61 7.16 -11.69 -3.53
N GLY A 62 5.94 -12.22 -3.33
CA GLY A 62 4.76 -11.41 -3.02
C GLY A 62 4.88 -10.72 -1.67
N GLU A 63 5.29 -11.45 -0.63
CA GLU A 63 5.56 -10.91 0.70
C GLU A 63 6.68 -9.86 0.68
N LEU A 64 7.70 -10.06 -0.15
CA LEU A 64 8.76 -9.08 -0.35
C LEU A 64 8.24 -7.80 -1.03
N LEU A 65 7.31 -7.94 -1.99
CA LEU A 65 6.67 -6.79 -2.61
C LEU A 65 5.82 -6.01 -1.59
N LEU A 66 5.08 -6.71 -0.71
CA LEU A 66 4.34 -6.07 0.39
C LEU A 66 5.28 -5.29 1.30
N LEU A 67 6.39 -5.89 1.73
CA LEU A 67 7.40 -5.21 2.56
C LEU A 67 7.87 -3.89 1.93
N VAL A 68 8.18 -3.91 0.62
CA VAL A 68 8.66 -2.72 -0.10
C VAL A 68 7.56 -1.68 -0.28
N GLN A 69 6.37 -2.10 -0.65
CA GLN A 69 5.28 -1.20 -1.04
C GLN A 69 4.53 -0.61 0.14
N ASN A 70 4.44 -1.30 1.28
CA ASN A 70 3.72 -0.83 2.46
C ASN A 70 4.21 0.53 2.94
N ALA A 71 5.53 0.75 2.97
CA ALA A 71 6.11 2.03 3.37
C ALA A 71 5.69 3.16 2.41
N THR A 72 5.78 2.91 1.11
CA THR A 72 5.40 3.89 0.08
C THR A 72 3.90 4.20 0.09
N TYR A 73 3.08 3.17 0.35
CA TYR A 73 1.63 3.34 0.52
C TYR A 73 1.31 4.19 1.76
N ALA A 74 1.94 3.89 2.90
CA ALA A 74 1.75 4.65 4.14
C ALA A 74 2.09 6.14 3.97
N GLU A 75 3.19 6.44 3.28
CA GLU A 75 3.57 7.82 2.96
C GLU A 75 2.55 8.51 2.04
N ALA A 76 2.06 7.80 1.01
CA ALA A 76 1.05 8.33 0.11
C ALA A 76 -0.27 8.61 0.84
N LEU A 77 -0.71 7.69 1.70
CA LEU A 77 -1.89 7.87 2.54
C LEU A 77 -1.74 9.09 3.46
N ALA A 78 -0.62 9.21 4.17
CA ALA A 78 -0.36 10.34 5.06
C ALA A 78 -0.40 11.69 4.31
N ARG A 79 0.22 11.76 3.11
CA ARG A 79 0.16 12.96 2.26
C ARG A 79 -1.27 13.27 1.81
N GLY A 80 -2.03 12.24 1.41
CA GLY A 80 -3.42 12.40 0.99
C GLY A 80 -4.31 12.92 2.11
N ILE A 81 -4.16 12.38 3.33
CA ILE A 81 -4.90 12.83 4.52
C ILE A 81 -4.58 14.30 4.81
N ALA A 82 -3.30 14.66 4.89
CA ALA A 82 -2.89 16.04 5.18
C ALA A 82 -3.40 17.03 4.11
N ALA A 83 -3.34 16.67 2.83
CA ALA A 83 -3.85 17.50 1.76
C ALA A 83 -5.39 17.66 1.79
N ALA A 84 -6.13 16.60 2.19
CA ALA A 84 -7.59 16.59 2.27
C ALA A 84 -8.15 17.38 3.47
N GLU A 85 -7.32 17.70 4.48
CA GLU A 85 -7.76 18.33 5.73
C GLU A 85 -8.48 19.66 5.50
N HIS A 86 -7.99 20.46 4.57
CA HIS A 86 -8.48 21.83 4.32
C HIS A 86 -9.41 21.93 3.10
N ILE A 87 -9.75 20.81 2.45
CA ILE A 87 -10.66 20.80 1.31
C ILE A 87 -12.12 20.74 1.84
N PRO A 88 -12.96 21.74 1.54
CA PRO A 88 -14.32 21.79 2.08
C PRO A 88 -15.28 20.81 1.38
N GLU A 89 -15.11 20.61 0.07
CA GLU A 89 -15.96 19.74 -0.72
C GLU A 89 -15.63 18.25 -0.46
N ILE A 90 -16.64 17.51 -0.02
CA ILE A 90 -16.48 16.13 0.44
C ILE A 90 -15.90 15.22 -0.65
N LEU A 91 -16.44 15.30 -1.88
CA LEU A 91 -15.93 14.50 -2.99
C LEU A 91 -14.48 14.81 -3.26
N ASP A 92 -14.10 16.07 -3.32
CA ASP A 92 -12.74 16.49 -3.63
C ASP A 92 -11.76 16.07 -2.51
N ALA A 93 -12.19 16.17 -1.25
CA ALA A 93 -11.38 15.71 -0.12
C ALA A 93 -11.17 14.18 -0.14
N VAL A 94 -12.22 13.40 -0.40
CA VAL A 94 -12.11 11.93 -0.58
C VAL A 94 -11.19 11.63 -1.76
N MET A 95 -11.39 12.28 -2.90
CA MET A 95 -10.59 12.04 -4.11
C MET A 95 -9.14 12.50 -3.98
N THR A 96 -8.82 13.40 -3.07
CA THR A 96 -7.43 13.78 -2.74
C THR A 96 -6.71 12.64 -2.03
N ILE A 97 -7.36 11.94 -1.09
CA ILE A 97 -6.80 10.73 -0.46
C ILE A 97 -6.64 9.62 -1.50
N VAL A 98 -7.71 9.33 -2.24
CA VAL A 98 -7.72 8.30 -3.30
C VAL A 98 -6.65 8.58 -4.35
N GLY A 99 -6.55 9.82 -4.83
CA GLY A 99 -5.57 10.22 -5.85
C GLY A 99 -4.12 10.00 -5.41
N SER A 100 -3.80 10.26 -4.15
CA SER A 100 -2.47 10.01 -3.60
C SER A 100 -2.11 8.52 -3.59
N ILE A 101 -3.09 7.65 -3.30
CA ILE A 101 -2.92 6.20 -3.31
C ILE A 101 -2.82 5.67 -4.75
N VAL A 102 -3.67 6.17 -5.66
CA VAL A 102 -3.62 5.81 -7.09
C VAL A 102 -2.27 6.19 -7.68
N GLU A 103 -1.76 7.40 -7.39
CA GLU A 103 -0.45 7.85 -7.85
C GLU A 103 0.67 6.90 -7.37
N CYS A 104 0.65 6.53 -6.09
CA CYS A 104 1.62 5.60 -5.53
C CYS A 104 1.57 4.23 -6.21
N ASN A 105 0.38 3.67 -6.35
CA ASN A 105 0.17 2.33 -6.90
C ASN A 105 0.52 2.25 -8.40
N ARG A 106 0.32 3.33 -9.14
CA ARG A 106 0.54 3.36 -10.61
C ARG A 106 1.90 3.88 -11.04
N LYS A 107 2.84 4.10 -10.14
CA LYS A 107 4.24 4.38 -10.50
C LYS A 107 4.84 3.28 -11.37
N GLN A 108 4.53 2.02 -11.03
CA GLN A 108 4.81 0.83 -11.82
C GLN A 108 3.55 -0.06 -11.76
N VAL A 109 2.83 -0.14 -12.88
CA VAL A 109 1.46 -0.69 -12.94
C VAL A 109 1.41 -2.15 -12.52
N ASP A 110 2.35 -2.98 -12.96
CA ASP A 110 2.36 -4.42 -12.66
C ASP A 110 2.68 -4.69 -11.21
N ASN A 111 3.62 -3.92 -10.62
CA ASN A 111 3.88 -3.97 -9.17
C ASN A 111 2.64 -3.59 -8.39
N GLY A 112 1.97 -2.50 -8.76
CA GLY A 112 0.76 -2.04 -8.09
C GLY A 112 -0.36 -3.06 -8.15
N ARG A 113 -0.60 -3.68 -9.30
CA ARG A 113 -1.62 -4.72 -9.47
C ARG A 113 -1.28 -5.97 -8.67
N THR A 114 -0.02 -6.40 -8.69
CA THR A 114 0.44 -7.55 -7.89
C THR A 114 0.34 -7.25 -6.40
N TYR A 115 0.70 -6.03 -5.95
CA TYR A 115 0.53 -5.59 -4.56
C TYR A 115 -0.93 -5.69 -4.11
N LEU A 116 -1.88 -5.19 -4.91
CA LEU A 116 -3.31 -5.28 -4.59
C LEU A 116 -3.79 -6.73 -4.53
N ARG A 117 -3.33 -7.59 -5.43
CA ARG A 117 -3.66 -9.01 -5.41
C ARG A 117 -3.13 -9.70 -4.15
N GLU A 118 -1.86 -9.46 -3.81
CA GLU A 118 -1.26 -10.02 -2.60
C GLU A 118 -1.96 -9.51 -1.33
N MET A 119 -2.36 -8.23 -1.31
CA MET A 119 -3.08 -7.64 -0.20
C MET A 119 -4.44 -8.30 0.05
N VAL A 120 -5.17 -8.72 -1.01
CA VAL A 120 -6.49 -9.36 -0.86
C VAL A 120 -6.40 -10.87 -0.68
N PHE A 121 -5.49 -11.53 -1.41
CA PHE A 121 -5.44 -12.99 -1.52
C PHE A 121 -4.20 -13.61 -0.88
N GLY A 122 -3.32 -12.81 -0.28
CA GLY A 122 -2.12 -13.27 0.39
C GLY A 122 -2.41 -13.98 1.71
N ASP A 123 -1.36 -14.45 2.35
CA ASP A 123 -1.45 -15.19 3.61
C ASP A 123 -1.46 -14.22 4.81
N PHE A 124 -2.61 -14.09 5.49
CA PHE A 124 -2.77 -13.19 6.63
C PHE A 124 -1.89 -13.56 7.85
N GLU A 125 -1.30 -14.74 7.88
CA GLU A 125 -0.32 -15.12 8.91
C GLU A 125 1.03 -14.42 8.70
N GLU A 126 1.31 -13.96 7.48
CA GLU A 126 2.55 -13.26 7.17
C GLU A 126 2.54 -11.80 7.67
N PRO A 127 3.65 -11.32 8.28
CA PRO A 127 3.68 -10.01 8.92
C PRO A 127 3.42 -8.85 7.95
N HIS A 128 4.01 -8.86 6.75
CA HIS A 128 3.85 -7.76 5.79
C HIS A 128 2.48 -7.73 5.14
N HIS A 129 1.79 -8.87 5.07
CA HIS A 129 0.39 -8.94 4.67
C HIS A 129 -0.52 -8.30 5.75
N ARG A 130 -0.28 -8.57 7.03
CA ARG A 130 -1.00 -7.90 8.12
C ARG A 130 -0.81 -6.39 8.11
N ASP A 131 0.42 -5.94 7.83
CA ASP A 131 0.72 -4.51 7.69
C ASP A 131 -0.06 -3.88 6.52
N ALA A 132 -0.15 -4.56 5.37
CA ALA A 132 -0.95 -4.11 4.23
C ALA A 132 -2.45 -4.01 4.57
N LEU A 133 -3.01 -5.00 5.27
CA LEU A 133 -4.39 -4.94 5.75
C LEU A 133 -4.61 -3.80 6.74
N ALA A 134 -3.66 -3.53 7.63
CA ALA A 134 -3.74 -2.40 8.54
C ALA A 134 -3.76 -1.05 7.80
N LEU A 135 -3.01 -0.92 6.70
CA LEU A 135 -3.05 0.27 5.84
C LEU A 135 -4.41 0.43 5.13
N THR A 136 -5.04 -0.67 4.73
CA THR A 136 -6.41 -0.63 4.18
C THR A 136 -7.40 -0.09 5.21
N VAL A 137 -7.34 -0.60 6.45
CA VAL A 137 -8.18 -0.10 7.54
C VAL A 137 -7.93 1.39 7.82
N GLN A 138 -6.68 1.83 7.85
CA GLN A 138 -6.33 3.25 8.01
C GLN A 138 -6.88 4.11 6.87
N THR A 139 -6.85 3.62 5.64
CA THR A 139 -7.43 4.30 4.47
C THR A 139 -8.94 4.47 4.64
N GLU A 140 -9.65 3.41 5.05
CA GLU A 140 -11.08 3.46 5.29
C GLU A 140 -11.46 4.41 6.45
N ILE A 141 -10.69 4.42 7.53
CA ILE A 141 -10.88 5.37 8.63
C ILE A 141 -10.71 6.80 8.13
N ALA A 142 -9.66 7.10 7.38
CA ALA A 142 -9.41 8.44 6.85
C ALA A 142 -10.54 8.92 5.92
N ILE A 143 -11.02 8.05 5.03
CA ILE A 143 -12.16 8.35 4.15
C ILE A 143 -13.44 8.56 4.96
N ALA A 144 -13.71 7.69 5.95
CA ALA A 144 -14.88 7.82 6.81
C ALA A 144 -14.88 9.14 7.59
N ASP A 145 -13.72 9.60 8.06
CA ASP A 145 -13.60 10.87 8.79
C ASP A 145 -13.87 12.07 7.87
N VAL A 146 -13.48 12.01 6.60
CA VAL A 146 -13.89 13.01 5.60
C VAL A 146 -15.41 12.97 5.37
N LEU A 147 -15.99 11.78 5.18
CA LEU A 147 -17.42 11.60 4.92
C LEU A 147 -18.29 12.12 6.07
N LYS A 148 -17.87 11.98 7.33
CA LYS A 148 -18.55 12.50 8.52
C LYS A 148 -18.65 14.03 8.57
N ARG A 149 -17.89 14.77 7.76
CA ARG A 149 -18.01 16.23 7.66
C ARG A 149 -19.33 16.66 7.02
N ASP A 150 -19.93 15.79 6.19
CA ASP A 150 -21.26 16.01 5.62
C ASP A 150 -22.34 15.57 6.61
N ARG A 151 -23.18 16.51 7.05
CA ARG A 151 -24.32 16.24 7.97
C ARG A 151 -25.34 15.25 7.41
N ARG A 152 -25.37 15.03 6.11
CA ARG A 152 -26.26 14.06 5.44
C ARG A 152 -25.73 12.63 5.55
N THR A 153 -24.46 12.44 5.84
CA THR A 153 -23.86 11.13 6.11
C THR A 153 -23.95 10.84 7.61
N THR A 154 -24.68 9.78 7.97
CA THR A 154 -24.75 9.40 9.39
C THR A 154 -23.42 8.82 9.87
N PRO A 155 -23.09 8.96 11.17
CA PRO A 155 -21.89 8.35 11.73
C PRO A 155 -21.81 6.82 11.55
N SER A 156 -22.95 6.14 11.45
CA SER A 156 -23.06 4.70 11.21
C SER A 156 -22.81 4.33 9.75
N ASP A 157 -23.15 5.20 8.80
CA ASP A 157 -23.03 4.92 7.37
C ASP A 157 -21.62 5.24 6.83
N ALA A 158 -20.93 6.20 7.44
CA ALA A 158 -19.62 6.63 7.00
C ALA A 158 -18.59 5.49 6.86
N PRO A 159 -18.45 4.54 7.80
CA PRO A 159 -17.56 3.41 7.63
C PRO A 159 -17.94 2.49 6.45
N THR A 160 -19.23 2.25 6.25
CA THR A 160 -19.73 1.44 5.14
C THR A 160 -19.45 2.11 3.80
N LEU A 161 -19.71 3.41 3.70
CA LEU A 161 -19.39 4.19 2.49
C LEU A 161 -17.88 4.21 2.22
N ALA A 162 -17.06 4.37 3.25
CA ALA A 162 -15.60 4.34 3.11
C ALA A 162 -15.11 2.98 2.60
N HIS A 163 -15.68 1.89 3.11
CA HIS A 163 -15.39 0.54 2.61
C HIS A 163 -15.80 0.37 1.14
N ILE A 164 -16.94 0.89 0.72
CA ILE A 164 -17.38 0.85 -0.68
C ILE A 164 -16.41 1.67 -1.55
N VAL A 165 -15.99 2.86 -1.12
CA VAL A 165 -14.99 3.68 -1.83
C VAL A 165 -13.68 2.93 -1.96
N SER A 166 -13.21 2.28 -0.89
CA SER A 166 -12.00 1.44 -0.90
C SER A 166 -12.13 0.28 -1.90
N ALA A 167 -13.28 -0.40 -1.93
CA ALA A 167 -13.55 -1.49 -2.87
C ALA A 167 -13.57 -1.00 -4.34
N ILE A 168 -14.19 0.14 -4.62
CA ILE A 168 -14.19 0.77 -5.95
C ILE A 168 -12.76 1.07 -6.39
N MET A 169 -11.99 1.74 -5.54
CA MET A 169 -10.59 2.08 -5.80
C MET A 169 -9.78 0.82 -6.10
N PHE A 170 -9.90 -0.20 -5.24
CA PHE A 170 -9.21 -1.46 -5.37
C PHE A 170 -9.54 -2.15 -6.71
N VAL A 171 -10.81 -2.39 -7.00
CA VAL A 171 -11.25 -3.09 -8.23
C VAL A 171 -10.84 -2.32 -9.48
N THR A 172 -10.97 -0.99 -9.46
CA THR A 172 -10.59 -0.15 -10.61
C THR A 172 -9.08 -0.24 -10.89
N MET A 173 -8.24 -0.18 -9.86
CA MET A 173 -6.78 -0.27 -10.02
C MET A 173 -6.29 -1.68 -10.37
N ALA A 174 -6.90 -2.72 -9.80
CA ALA A 174 -6.47 -4.12 -10.02
C ALA A 174 -6.93 -4.68 -11.37
N SER A 175 -7.98 -4.11 -11.97
CA SER A 175 -8.60 -4.61 -13.20
C SER A 175 -7.62 -4.62 -14.38
N THR A 176 -7.61 -5.73 -15.12
CA THR A 176 -6.78 -5.90 -16.32
C THR A 176 -7.19 -4.92 -17.43
N ILE A 177 -8.48 -4.60 -17.53
CA ILE A 177 -8.98 -3.64 -18.53
C ILE A 177 -8.37 -2.23 -18.34
N ASN A 178 -7.97 -1.91 -17.15
CA ASN A 178 -7.38 -0.62 -16.77
C ASN A 178 -5.84 -0.64 -16.74
N SER A 179 -5.19 -1.72 -17.19
CA SER A 179 -3.73 -1.83 -17.13
C SER A 179 -3.00 -0.74 -17.92
N THR A 180 -3.58 -0.30 -19.04
CA THR A 180 -3.03 0.75 -19.91
C THR A 180 -3.62 2.14 -19.70
N SER A 181 -4.63 2.28 -18.81
CA SER A 181 -5.24 3.58 -18.50
C SER A 181 -4.25 4.50 -17.79
N SER A 182 -4.32 5.78 -18.06
CA SER A 182 -3.54 6.79 -17.35
C SER A 182 -4.00 6.93 -15.90
N ARG A 183 -3.16 7.57 -15.07
CA ARG A 183 -3.51 7.88 -13.69
C ARG A 183 -4.79 8.74 -13.62
N GLU A 184 -4.88 9.74 -14.49
CA GLU A 184 -6.00 10.67 -14.58
C GLU A 184 -7.30 9.94 -14.93
N GLU A 185 -7.27 9.02 -15.88
CA GLU A 185 -8.42 8.18 -16.25
C GLU A 185 -8.89 7.30 -15.09
N ILE A 186 -7.97 6.69 -14.35
CA ILE A 186 -8.30 5.89 -13.16
C ILE A 186 -8.95 6.75 -12.08
N VAL A 187 -8.36 7.91 -11.77
CA VAL A 187 -8.91 8.83 -10.77
C VAL A 187 -10.30 9.32 -11.20
N GLN A 188 -10.50 9.63 -12.48
CA GLN A 188 -11.81 10.05 -13.00
C GLN A 188 -12.85 8.94 -12.90
N GLN A 189 -12.50 7.71 -13.29
CA GLN A 189 -13.41 6.55 -13.16
C GLN A 189 -13.85 6.33 -11.70
N ILE A 190 -12.91 6.41 -10.76
CA ILE A 190 -13.22 6.26 -9.34
C ILE A 190 -14.12 7.43 -8.88
N SER A 191 -13.80 8.67 -9.26
CA SER A 191 -14.57 9.87 -8.89
C SER A 191 -16.02 9.79 -9.37
N ASP A 192 -16.25 9.34 -10.60
CA ASP A 192 -17.60 9.22 -11.16
C ASP A 192 -18.45 8.19 -10.39
N GLN A 193 -17.85 7.08 -9.98
CA GLN A 193 -18.51 6.06 -9.15
C GLN A 193 -18.77 6.56 -7.73
N VAL A 194 -17.76 7.17 -7.09
CA VAL A 194 -17.90 7.71 -5.71
C VAL A 194 -18.94 8.79 -5.64
N ARG A 195 -19.02 9.67 -6.65
CA ARG A 195 -20.05 10.75 -6.72
C ARG A 195 -21.46 10.23 -6.64
N VAL A 196 -21.74 9.05 -7.18
CA VAL A 196 -23.08 8.42 -7.14
C VAL A 196 -23.45 7.95 -5.73
N LEU A 197 -22.46 7.63 -4.89
CA LEU A 197 -22.65 7.15 -3.53
C LEU A 197 -22.93 8.30 -2.53
N LEU A 198 -22.47 9.50 -2.84
CA LEU A 198 -22.59 10.62 -1.91
C LEU A 198 -24.02 11.17 -1.88
N PRO A 199 -24.52 11.61 -0.71
CA PRO A 199 -25.81 12.23 -0.57
C PRO A 199 -25.95 13.47 -1.48
N ARG A 200 -27.06 13.58 -2.20
CA ARG A 200 -27.40 14.73 -3.04
C ARG A 200 -28.04 15.86 -2.22
#